data_4895ddf5911b54323d10d71d1bfdcc9c
#
_entry.id   4895ddf5911b54323d10d71d1bfdcc9c
#
_cell.length_a   1.000
_cell.length_b   1.000
_cell.length_c   1.000
_cell.angle_alpha   90.00
_cell.angle_beta   90.00
_cell.angle_gamma   90.00
#
_symmetry.space_group_name_H-M   'P 1'
#
loop_
_entity.id
_entity.type
_entity.pdbx_description
1 polymer ?
#
loop_
_entity_poly.entity_id
_entity_poly.type
_entity_poly.pdbx_seq_one_letter_code
_entity_poly.pdbx_strand_id
1 'polypeptide(L)'
;MTVFDRLESEVQSYARSFPVTFEKAEGAWLTDENGNRYLDFLAGAGSLNYGHNHPVLQEKLIDYIKSNGITHGLDMHTKAKEAFLTALEDKILKPRDMEYKVQFTGP
;
A
#
# COMPACT_ATOMS: atom_id res chain seq x y z
N MET A 1 24.85 16.35 7.33
CA MET A 1 23.50 16.84 7.01
C MET A 1 23.02 16.17 5.72
N THR A 2 21.99 15.38 5.85
CA THR A 2 21.39 14.66 4.71
C THR A 2 20.43 15.55 3.92
N VAL A 3 20.00 15.08 2.76
CA VAL A 3 18.94 15.76 1.99
C VAL A 3 17.62 15.80 2.78
N PHE A 4 17.36 14.79 3.59
CA PHE A 4 16.17 14.73 4.45
C PHE A 4 16.18 15.85 5.50
N ASP A 5 17.34 16.09 6.12
CA ASP A 5 17.49 17.17 7.11
C ASP A 5 17.22 18.56 6.51
N ARG A 6 17.53 18.72 5.23
CA ARG A 6 17.41 20.03 4.56
C ARG A 6 16.04 20.30 3.95
N LEU A 7 15.35 19.24 3.47
CA LEU A 7 14.18 19.41 2.62
C LEU A 7 12.89 18.82 3.18
N GLU A 8 12.97 17.85 4.10
CA GLU A 8 11.75 17.35 4.73
C GLU A 8 11.22 18.31 5.78
N SER A 9 9.90 18.34 5.89
CA SER A 9 9.21 19.12 6.91
C SER A 9 9.56 18.65 8.31
N GLU A 10 9.64 19.59 9.24
CA GLU A 10 9.89 19.30 10.66
C GLU A 10 8.77 18.51 11.35
N VAL A 11 7.61 18.37 10.72
CA VAL A 11 6.53 17.52 11.24
C VAL A 11 6.84 16.02 11.07
N GLN A 12 7.81 15.65 10.25
CA GLN A 12 8.27 14.27 10.11
C GLN A 12 8.97 13.82 11.39
N SER A 13 8.31 12.98 12.20
CA SER A 13 8.84 12.54 13.49
C SER A 13 9.44 11.13 13.47
N TYR A 14 8.77 10.18 12.79
CA TYR A 14 9.21 8.78 12.79
C TYR A 14 10.55 8.59 12.09
N ALA A 15 10.74 9.21 10.93
CA ALA A 15 11.98 9.14 10.18
C ALA A 15 13.16 9.70 10.98
N ARG A 16 12.94 10.75 11.79
CA ARG A 16 13.97 11.33 12.67
C ARG A 16 14.33 10.42 13.85
N SER A 17 13.35 9.68 14.35
CA SER A 17 13.58 8.71 15.43
C SER A 17 14.34 7.49 14.95
N PHE A 18 14.26 7.20 13.65
CA PHE A 18 14.94 6.07 13.03
C PHE A 18 15.53 6.48 11.68
N PRO A 19 16.65 7.25 11.69
CA PRO A 19 17.19 7.90 10.50
C PRO A 19 17.97 6.93 9.61
N VAL A 20 17.31 5.90 9.12
CA VAL A 20 17.86 4.90 8.21
C VAL A 20 17.23 5.08 6.84
N THR A 21 18.03 5.06 5.78
CA THR A 21 17.54 5.11 4.42
C THR A 21 17.30 3.68 3.92
N PHE A 22 16.04 3.31 3.80
CA PHE A 22 15.65 2.00 3.30
C PHE A 22 15.65 1.96 1.77
N GLU A 23 16.06 0.84 1.20
CA GLU A 23 16.14 0.64 -0.25
C GLU A 23 15.20 -0.44 -0.76
N LYS A 24 15.01 -1.52 0.00
CA LYS A 24 14.21 -2.68 -0.41
C LYS A 24 13.32 -3.16 0.72
N ALA A 25 12.24 -3.82 0.32
CA ALA A 25 11.31 -4.45 1.26
C ALA A 25 10.77 -5.74 0.66
N GLU A 26 10.73 -6.81 1.45
CA GLU A 26 10.20 -8.12 1.05
C GLU A 26 9.63 -8.85 2.27
N GLY A 27 8.37 -9.25 2.19
CA GLY A 27 7.69 -9.90 3.30
C GLY A 27 7.67 -8.99 4.54
N ALA A 28 8.22 -9.49 5.64
CA ALA A 28 8.32 -8.73 6.89
C ALA A 28 9.67 -7.99 7.05
N TRP A 29 10.48 -7.92 6.00
CA TRP A 29 11.83 -7.41 6.09
C TRP A 29 12.03 -6.14 5.27
N LEU A 30 12.68 -5.17 5.89
CA LEU A 30 13.23 -3.98 5.23
C LEU A 30 14.75 -4.14 5.12
N THR A 31 15.32 -3.62 4.05
CA THR A 31 16.78 -3.59 3.85
C THR A 31 17.21 -2.16 3.59
N ASP A 32 18.21 -1.69 4.31
CA ASP A 32 18.75 -0.34 4.11
C ASP A 32 19.75 -0.28 2.94
N GLU A 33 20.18 0.91 2.61
CA GLU A 33 21.16 1.16 1.53
C GLU A 33 22.52 0.49 1.76
N ASN A 34 22.83 0.09 3.00
CA ASN A 34 24.06 -0.60 3.38
C ASN A 34 23.88 -2.12 3.45
N GLY A 35 22.69 -2.64 3.15
CA GLY A 35 22.38 -4.07 3.17
C GLY A 35 21.98 -4.62 4.54
N ASN A 36 21.84 -3.79 5.57
CA ASN A 36 21.35 -4.24 6.86
C ASN A 36 19.86 -4.55 6.79
N ARG A 37 19.44 -5.61 7.48
CA ARG A 37 18.06 -6.07 7.48
C ARG A 37 17.37 -5.77 8.80
N TYR A 38 16.13 -5.33 8.71
CA TYR A 38 15.29 -4.97 9.85
C TYR A 38 13.93 -5.67 9.74
N LEU A 39 13.46 -6.22 10.84
CA LEU A 39 12.11 -6.78 10.92
C LEU A 39 11.11 -5.62 11.06
N ASP A 40 10.17 -5.52 10.12
CA ASP A 40 9.21 -4.42 10.08
C ASP A 40 7.99 -4.70 10.94
N PHE A 41 7.97 -4.14 12.14
CA PHE A 41 6.79 -4.17 13.02
C PHE A 41 5.82 -3.01 12.79
N LEU A 42 6.21 -1.98 12.05
CA LEU A 42 5.30 -0.89 11.70
C LEU A 42 4.28 -1.33 10.65
N ALA A 43 4.71 -2.11 9.67
CA ALA A 43 3.87 -2.73 8.65
C ALA A 43 2.93 -1.73 7.96
N GLY A 44 3.42 -0.51 7.68
CA GLY A 44 2.61 0.55 7.06
C GLY A 44 1.38 0.92 7.89
N ALA A 45 1.47 0.85 9.21
CA ALA A 45 0.36 1.10 10.14
C ALA A 45 -0.88 0.24 9.85
N GLY A 46 -0.65 -1.04 9.52
CA GLY A 46 -1.71 -2.01 9.24
C GLY A 46 -2.08 -2.14 7.76
N SER A 47 -1.45 -1.38 6.88
CA SER A 47 -1.72 -1.46 5.44
C SER A 47 -0.98 -2.60 4.73
N LEU A 48 0.01 -3.20 5.36
CA LEU A 48 0.86 -4.26 4.79
C LEU A 48 0.60 -5.62 5.42
N ASN A 49 -0.65 -5.98 5.60
CA ASN A 49 -1.06 -7.23 6.26
C ASN A 49 -0.57 -8.50 5.56
N TYR A 50 -0.29 -8.42 4.27
CA TYR A 50 0.28 -9.53 3.48
C TYR A 50 1.79 -9.40 3.26
N GLY A 51 2.44 -8.45 3.94
CA GLY A 51 3.86 -8.15 3.79
C GLY A 51 4.16 -7.22 2.61
N HIS A 52 5.42 -6.82 2.54
CA HIS A 52 5.92 -6.00 1.44
C HIS A 52 6.06 -6.84 0.15
N ASN A 53 5.63 -6.30 -0.96
CA ASN A 53 5.82 -6.89 -2.29
C ASN A 53 5.40 -8.35 -2.37
N HIS A 54 4.20 -8.67 -1.84
CA HIS A 54 3.68 -10.02 -1.91
C HIS A 54 3.65 -10.49 -3.38
N PRO A 55 4.24 -11.64 -3.72
CA PRO A 55 4.45 -12.05 -5.12
C PRO A 55 3.16 -12.07 -5.97
N VAL A 56 2.07 -12.57 -5.42
CA VAL A 56 0.79 -12.64 -6.14
C VAL A 56 0.20 -11.25 -6.37
N LEU A 57 0.24 -10.39 -5.34
CA LEU A 57 -0.28 -9.02 -5.46
C LEU A 57 0.58 -8.19 -6.40
N GLN A 58 1.89 -8.33 -6.33
CA GLN A 58 2.84 -7.63 -7.19
C GLN A 58 2.62 -8.01 -8.66
N GLU A 59 2.48 -9.29 -8.97
CA GLU A 59 2.21 -9.77 -10.33
C GLU A 59 0.91 -9.17 -10.89
N LYS A 60 -0.16 -9.19 -10.10
CA LYS A 60 -1.45 -8.62 -10.50
C LYS A 60 -1.36 -7.12 -10.78
N LEU A 61 -0.62 -6.39 -9.96
CA LEU A 61 -0.42 -4.96 -10.16
C LEU A 61 0.37 -4.67 -11.45
N ILE A 62 1.44 -5.44 -11.68
CA ILE A 62 2.26 -5.32 -12.90
C ILE A 62 1.42 -5.61 -14.15
N ASP A 63 0.63 -6.66 -14.13
CA ASP A 63 -0.26 -7.03 -15.25
C ASP A 63 -1.28 -5.92 -15.53
N TYR A 64 -1.87 -5.35 -14.49
CA TYR A 64 -2.82 -4.25 -14.62
C TYR A 64 -2.18 -3.02 -15.27
N ILE A 65 -0.99 -2.64 -14.81
CA ILE A 65 -0.25 -1.51 -15.37
C ILE A 65 0.11 -1.77 -16.84
N LYS A 66 0.60 -2.97 -17.17
CA LYS A 66 0.96 -3.34 -18.55
C LYS A 66 -0.25 -3.38 -19.49
N SER A 67 -1.42 -3.66 -18.97
CA SER A 67 -2.67 -3.65 -19.76
C SER A 67 -3.24 -2.25 -20.01
N ASN A 68 -2.54 -1.19 -19.62
CA ASN A 68 -3.02 0.19 -19.65
C ASN A 68 -4.28 0.40 -18.80
N GLY A 69 -4.39 -0.30 -17.70
CA GLY A 69 -5.49 -0.13 -16.75
C GLY A 69 -5.57 1.30 -16.23
N ILE A 70 -6.77 1.74 -15.90
CA ILE A 70 -7.00 3.09 -15.38
C ILE A 70 -6.41 3.20 -13.97
N THR A 71 -5.44 4.08 -13.77
CA THR A 71 -4.75 4.27 -12.50
C THR A 71 -5.26 5.46 -11.70
N HIS A 72 -6.03 6.35 -12.33
CA HIS A 72 -6.67 7.49 -11.68
C HIS A 72 -8.18 7.46 -11.99
N GLY A 73 -8.93 6.78 -11.17
CA GLY A 73 -10.35 6.55 -11.43
C GLY A 73 -11.25 6.79 -10.23
N LEU A 74 -10.82 7.60 -9.25
CA LEU A 74 -11.57 7.83 -8.01
C LEU A 74 -13.03 8.23 -8.28
N ASP A 75 -13.23 9.21 -9.16
CA ASP A 75 -14.54 9.78 -9.50
C ASP A 75 -15.22 9.12 -10.70
N MET A 76 -14.68 8.01 -11.21
CA MET A 76 -15.19 7.34 -12.40
C MET A 76 -15.62 5.90 -12.12
N HIS A 77 -16.52 5.39 -12.93
CA HIS A 77 -16.80 3.96 -12.98
C HIS A 77 -15.72 3.27 -13.83
N THR A 78 -15.00 2.30 -13.23
CA THR A 78 -13.99 1.52 -13.92
C THR A 78 -14.25 0.02 -13.74
N LYS A 79 -13.75 -0.80 -14.67
CA LYS A 79 -13.87 -2.26 -14.53
C LYS A 79 -13.20 -2.81 -13.27
N ALA A 80 -12.08 -2.23 -12.87
CA ALA A 80 -11.39 -2.60 -11.64
C ALA A 80 -12.25 -2.29 -10.40
N LYS A 81 -12.88 -1.12 -10.36
CA LYS A 81 -13.77 -0.73 -9.27
C LYS A 81 -15.03 -1.62 -9.23
N GLU A 82 -15.62 -1.91 -10.38
CA GLU A 82 -16.76 -2.83 -10.49
C GLU A 82 -16.41 -4.20 -9.92
N ALA A 83 -15.26 -4.76 -10.31
CA ALA A 83 -14.80 -6.06 -9.82
C ALA A 83 -14.55 -6.05 -8.31
N PHE A 84 -13.94 -4.98 -7.79
CA PHE A 84 -13.71 -4.84 -6.36
C PHE A 84 -15.03 -4.78 -5.57
N LEU A 85 -15.97 -3.93 -6.01
CA LEU A 85 -17.25 -3.78 -5.32
C LEU A 85 -18.06 -5.08 -5.33
N THR A 86 -18.06 -5.79 -6.45
CA THR A 86 -18.74 -7.09 -6.55
C THR A 86 -18.13 -8.11 -5.59
N ALA A 87 -16.80 -8.19 -5.54
CA ALA A 87 -16.11 -9.09 -4.62
C ALA A 87 -16.37 -8.73 -3.16
N LEU A 88 -16.34 -7.43 -2.82
CA LEU A 88 -16.64 -6.95 -1.48
C LEU A 88 -18.07 -7.32 -1.06
N GLU A 89 -19.04 -7.07 -1.94
CA GLU A 89 -20.43 -7.42 -1.67
C GLU A 89 -20.58 -8.92 -1.43
N ASP A 90 -20.09 -9.74 -2.34
CA ASP A 90 -20.32 -11.19 -2.31
C ASP A 90 -19.56 -11.89 -1.16
N LYS A 91 -18.35 -11.42 -0.84
CA LYS A 91 -17.47 -12.11 0.13
C LYS A 91 -17.54 -11.53 1.53
N ILE A 92 -17.90 -10.27 1.67
CA ILE A 92 -17.86 -9.57 2.95
C ILE A 92 -19.25 -9.15 3.40
N LEU A 93 -19.97 -8.38 2.58
CA LEU A 93 -21.21 -7.75 3.02
C LEU A 93 -22.38 -8.74 3.10
N LYS A 94 -22.70 -9.43 2.02
CA LYS A 94 -23.81 -10.40 1.99
C LYS A 94 -23.72 -11.49 3.05
N PRO A 95 -22.57 -12.16 3.24
CA PRO A 95 -22.46 -13.20 4.28
C PRO A 95 -22.65 -12.70 5.71
N ARG A 96 -22.60 -11.39 5.93
CA ARG A 96 -22.74 -10.74 7.24
C ARG A 96 -24.02 -9.94 7.38
N ASP A 97 -24.92 -10.03 6.40
CA ASP A 97 -26.16 -9.24 6.35
C ASP A 97 -25.92 -7.73 6.50
N MET A 98 -24.85 -7.24 5.88
CA MET A 98 -24.45 -5.83 5.92
C MET A 98 -24.98 -5.11 4.68
N GLU A 99 -25.94 -4.20 4.87
CA GLU A 99 -26.48 -3.34 3.82
C GLU A 99 -25.80 -1.97 3.84
N TYR A 100 -24.54 -1.92 3.34
CA TYR A 100 -23.77 -0.69 3.32
C TYR A 100 -23.53 -0.15 1.91
N LYS A 101 -23.35 1.15 1.84
CA LYS A 101 -22.82 1.83 0.67
C LYS A 101 -21.32 2.04 0.87
N VAL A 102 -20.58 1.98 -0.22
CA VAL A 102 -19.11 2.14 -0.22
C VAL A 102 -18.75 3.47 -0.86
N GLN A 103 -17.88 4.20 -0.19
CA GLN A 103 -17.29 5.41 -0.76
C GLN A 103 -15.77 5.28 -0.75
N PHE A 104 -15.17 5.47 -1.92
CA PHE A 104 -13.71 5.56 -2.03
C PHE A 104 -13.27 6.98 -1.68
N THR A 105 -12.26 7.07 -0.84
CA THR A 105 -11.68 8.35 -0.47
C THR A 105 -10.26 8.45 -1.03
N GLY A 106 -9.87 9.64 -1.43
CA GLY A 106 -8.52 9.91 -1.87
C GLY A 106 -7.50 9.91 -0.74
N PRO A 107 -6.21 9.86 -1.06
CA PRO A 107 -5.12 10.01 -0.09
C PRO A 107 -5.06 11.41 0.49
#